data_7c624a004b9f379cceb0b741fac0b9cf
#
_entry.id   7c624a004b9f379cceb0b741fac0b9cf
#
_cell.length_a   1.000
_cell.length_b   1.000
_cell.length_c   1.000
_cell.angle_alpha   90.00
_cell.angle_beta   90.00
_cell.angle_gamma   90.00
#
_symmetry.space_group_name_H-M   'P 1'
#
loop_
_entity.id
_entity.type
_entity.pdbx_description
1 polymer ?
#
loop_
_entity_poly.entity_id
_entity_poly.type
_entity_poly.pdbx_seq_one_letter_code
_entity_poly.pdbx_strand_id
1 'polypeptide(L)'
;MVNGCMLTDVTEQAGTRNERKAHTRAALLEGTLTLAADRGFAALSLREIARSAGIVPTAFYRHFASLDDLGATLVDEGVTALRLALREVRRKPDAHLADTVRFVFEQVRAKRALFGFLIRERHGGPAPLRQAIAMEMQLIVREIVADLSRVRALDNWSTTELEIAADLLVTTVTDGIAAYVAASPREEAAVVARTVMQMRLIALGIGGWVPKAAD
;
A
#
# COMPACT_ATOMS: atom_id res chain seq x y z
N MET A 1 56.32 -3.83 -2.15
CA MET A 1 55.11 -3.14 -2.64
C MET A 1 54.24 -4.14 -3.35
N VAL A 2 53.46 -4.96 -2.65
CA VAL A 2 52.38 -5.80 -3.21
C VAL A 2 51.39 -6.03 -2.09
N ASN A 3 50.34 -5.19 -1.94
CA ASN A 3 49.19 -5.50 -1.08
C ASN A 3 47.97 -4.55 -1.33
N GLY A 4 47.80 -4.07 -2.58
CA GLY A 4 46.69 -3.17 -2.90
C GLY A 4 45.54 -3.78 -3.79
N CYS A 5 45.70 -5.00 -4.30
CA CYS A 5 44.81 -5.52 -5.36
C CYS A 5 43.70 -6.51 -4.89
N MET A 6 43.76 -7.02 -3.66
CA MET A 6 42.80 -8.04 -3.20
C MET A 6 41.56 -7.47 -2.51
N LEU A 7 41.56 -6.23 -2.01
CA LEU A 7 40.41 -5.65 -1.30
C LEU A 7 39.35 -5.02 -2.21
N THR A 8 39.74 -4.56 -3.40
CA THR A 8 38.83 -3.98 -4.38
C THR A 8 38.00 -5.05 -5.09
N ASP A 9 38.53 -6.22 -5.34
CA ASP A 9 37.88 -7.31 -6.08
C ASP A 9 36.77 -7.98 -5.24
N VAL A 10 36.95 -8.09 -3.93
CA VAL A 10 35.94 -8.67 -3.01
C VAL A 10 34.75 -7.72 -2.80
N THR A 11 34.95 -6.43 -2.79
CA THR A 11 33.86 -5.42 -2.67
C THR A 11 33.07 -5.30 -3.96
N GLU A 12 33.70 -5.38 -5.12
CA GLU A 12 33.04 -5.32 -6.43
C GLU A 12 32.21 -6.61 -6.72
N GLN A 13 32.73 -7.77 -6.36
CA GLN A 13 32.00 -9.05 -6.44
C GLN A 13 30.84 -9.15 -5.46
N ALA A 14 30.95 -8.55 -4.26
CA ALA A 14 29.86 -8.48 -3.29
C ALA A 14 28.75 -7.52 -3.77
N GLY A 15 29.07 -6.40 -4.40
CA GLY A 15 28.13 -5.48 -5.03
C GLY A 15 27.29 -6.18 -6.11
N THR A 16 27.93 -6.81 -7.08
CA THR A 16 27.27 -7.53 -8.17
C THR A 16 26.39 -8.70 -7.68
N ARG A 17 26.78 -9.39 -6.62
CA ARG A 17 26.00 -10.48 -6.03
C ARG A 17 24.75 -9.96 -5.32
N ASN A 18 24.84 -8.86 -4.57
CA ASN A 18 23.72 -8.21 -3.91
C ASN A 18 22.76 -7.61 -4.93
N GLU A 19 23.23 -6.99 -5.98
CA GLU A 19 22.44 -6.47 -7.09
C GLU A 19 21.65 -7.57 -7.78
N ARG A 20 22.28 -8.71 -8.11
CA ARG A 20 21.60 -9.88 -8.68
C ARG A 20 20.54 -10.44 -7.74
N LYS A 21 20.82 -10.49 -6.44
CA LYS A 21 19.85 -10.95 -5.44
C LYS A 21 18.64 -10.01 -5.37
N ALA A 22 18.86 -8.69 -5.35
CA ALA A 22 17.79 -7.69 -5.36
C ALA A 22 16.96 -7.77 -6.66
N HIS A 23 17.62 -7.88 -7.80
CA HIS A 23 16.95 -8.02 -9.10
C HIS A 23 16.06 -9.28 -9.16
N THR A 24 16.58 -10.43 -8.73
CA THR A 24 15.78 -11.67 -8.69
C THR A 24 14.59 -11.56 -7.73
N ARG A 25 14.77 -10.90 -6.56
CA ARG A 25 13.68 -10.66 -5.62
C ARG A 25 12.60 -9.76 -6.24
N ALA A 26 12.97 -8.71 -6.92
CA ALA A 26 12.04 -7.83 -7.64
C ALA A 26 11.29 -8.58 -8.74
N ALA A 27 12.00 -9.42 -9.54
CA ALA A 27 11.38 -10.22 -10.58
C ALA A 27 10.35 -11.24 -10.03
N LEU A 28 10.61 -11.83 -8.84
CA LEU A 28 9.64 -12.69 -8.16
C LEU A 28 8.37 -11.95 -7.75
N LEU A 29 8.50 -10.74 -7.19
CA LEU A 29 7.37 -9.90 -6.81
C LEU A 29 6.56 -9.47 -8.04
N GLU A 30 7.22 -8.97 -9.08
CA GLU A 30 6.58 -8.53 -10.33
C GLU A 30 5.88 -9.68 -11.06
N GLY A 31 6.55 -10.84 -11.16
CA GLY A 31 5.96 -12.05 -11.75
C GLY A 31 4.73 -12.53 -10.97
N THR A 32 4.76 -12.41 -9.64
CA THR A 32 3.61 -12.72 -8.79
C THR A 32 2.44 -11.77 -9.05
N LEU A 33 2.69 -10.46 -9.12
CA LEU A 33 1.65 -9.47 -9.43
C LEU A 33 1.00 -9.73 -10.79
N THR A 34 1.82 -10.04 -11.80
CA THR A 34 1.34 -10.35 -13.15
C THR A 34 0.46 -11.61 -13.16
N LEU A 35 0.91 -12.70 -12.53
CA LEU A 35 0.15 -13.95 -12.48
C LEU A 35 -1.11 -13.85 -11.62
N ALA A 36 -1.05 -13.12 -10.50
CA ALA A 36 -2.19 -12.91 -9.61
C ALA A 36 -3.28 -12.03 -10.24
N ALA A 37 -2.93 -11.16 -11.20
CA ALA A 37 -3.90 -10.30 -11.87
C ALA A 37 -5.04 -11.08 -12.54
N ASP A 38 -4.74 -12.25 -13.09
CA ASP A 38 -5.73 -13.09 -13.81
C ASP A 38 -6.47 -14.05 -12.88
N ARG A 39 -5.75 -14.73 -11.98
CA ARG A 39 -6.25 -15.91 -11.26
C ARG A 39 -6.36 -15.75 -9.75
N GLY A 40 -5.85 -14.64 -9.21
CA GLY A 40 -5.69 -14.43 -7.76
C GLY A 40 -4.50 -15.19 -7.18
N PHE A 41 -4.05 -14.73 -6.00
CA PHE A 41 -2.85 -15.27 -5.35
C PHE A 41 -3.00 -16.73 -4.91
N ALA A 42 -4.19 -17.13 -4.43
CA ALA A 42 -4.45 -18.48 -3.95
C ALA A 42 -4.29 -19.58 -5.04
N ALA A 43 -4.41 -19.22 -6.32
CA ALA A 43 -4.27 -20.14 -7.43
C ALA A 43 -2.82 -20.29 -7.93
N LEU A 44 -1.87 -19.55 -7.36
CA LEU A 44 -0.49 -19.56 -7.82
C LEU A 44 0.34 -20.66 -7.12
N SER A 45 1.21 -21.28 -7.89
CA SER A 45 2.21 -22.20 -7.37
C SER A 45 3.59 -21.57 -7.33
N LEU A 46 4.41 -21.99 -6.37
CA LEU A 46 5.81 -21.59 -6.28
C LEU A 46 6.57 -21.83 -7.59
N ARG A 47 6.25 -22.94 -8.29
CA ARG A 47 6.90 -23.27 -9.57
C ARG A 47 6.59 -22.27 -10.67
N GLU A 48 5.35 -21.78 -10.74
CA GLU A 48 4.95 -20.77 -11.73
C GLU A 48 5.64 -19.43 -11.44
N ILE A 49 5.66 -19.01 -10.17
CA ILE A 49 6.32 -17.78 -9.74
C ILE A 49 7.83 -17.83 -9.97
N ALA A 50 8.50 -18.93 -9.62
CA ALA A 50 9.93 -19.11 -9.89
C ALA A 50 10.23 -19.07 -11.40
N ARG A 51 9.39 -19.72 -12.21
CA ARG A 51 9.53 -19.71 -13.67
C ARG A 51 9.35 -18.31 -14.25
N SER A 52 8.38 -17.53 -13.77
CA SER A 52 8.18 -16.14 -14.25
C SER A 52 9.38 -15.24 -13.96
N ALA A 53 10.12 -15.52 -12.89
CA ALA A 53 11.35 -14.81 -12.52
C ALA A 53 12.62 -15.43 -13.16
N GLY A 54 12.50 -16.46 -14.01
CA GLY A 54 13.62 -17.09 -14.68
C GLY A 54 14.54 -17.92 -13.78
N ILE A 55 14.03 -18.40 -12.62
CA ILE A 55 14.83 -19.19 -11.67
C ILE A 55 14.24 -20.59 -11.45
N VAL A 56 15.08 -21.51 -10.95
CA VAL A 56 14.61 -22.84 -10.53
C VAL A 56 13.86 -22.72 -9.18
N PRO A 57 12.83 -23.57 -8.92
CA PRO A 57 12.02 -23.49 -7.70
C PRO A 57 12.82 -23.54 -6.40
N THR A 58 13.93 -24.29 -6.35
CA THR A 58 14.80 -24.36 -5.18
C THR A 58 15.51 -23.04 -4.87
N ALA A 59 15.74 -22.19 -5.87
CA ALA A 59 16.35 -20.88 -5.68
C ALA A 59 15.39 -19.86 -5.05
N PHE A 60 14.07 -20.07 -5.15
CA PHE A 60 13.05 -19.24 -4.50
C PHE A 60 13.30 -19.07 -3.00
N TYR A 61 13.63 -20.16 -2.31
CA TYR A 61 13.85 -20.18 -0.87
C TYR A 61 15.06 -19.35 -0.38
N ARG A 62 15.90 -18.85 -1.31
CA ARG A 62 16.96 -17.87 -0.99
C ARG A 62 16.42 -16.45 -0.85
N HIS A 63 15.18 -16.20 -1.30
CA HIS A 63 14.55 -14.88 -1.36
C HIS A 63 13.33 -14.77 -0.43
N PHE A 64 12.55 -15.83 -0.33
CA PHE A 64 11.32 -15.90 0.48
C PHE A 64 11.21 -17.27 1.15
N ALA A 65 10.79 -17.28 2.41
CA ALA A 65 10.62 -18.53 3.16
C ALA A 65 9.43 -19.36 2.66
N SER A 66 8.40 -18.70 2.14
CA SER A 66 7.17 -19.32 1.63
C SER A 66 6.45 -18.40 0.65
N LEU A 67 5.36 -18.89 0.04
CA LEU A 67 4.44 -18.02 -0.72
C LEU A 67 3.77 -16.98 0.17
N ASP A 68 3.42 -17.34 1.39
CA ASP A 68 2.83 -16.40 2.35
C ASP A 68 3.80 -15.27 2.70
N ASP A 69 5.10 -15.56 2.85
CA ASP A 69 6.15 -14.56 3.09
C ASP A 69 6.30 -13.60 1.87
N LEU A 70 6.23 -14.13 0.67
CA LEU A 70 6.20 -13.31 -0.55
C LEU A 70 4.94 -12.44 -0.59
N GLY A 71 3.77 -13.01 -0.28
CA GLY A 71 2.51 -12.28 -0.22
C GLY A 71 2.54 -11.16 0.84
N ALA A 72 3.04 -11.45 2.04
CA ALA A 72 3.22 -10.47 3.12
C ALA A 72 4.17 -9.34 2.70
N THR A 73 5.22 -9.65 1.94
CA THR A 73 6.12 -8.63 1.39
C THR A 73 5.38 -7.69 0.42
N LEU A 74 4.51 -8.20 -0.45
CA LEU A 74 3.70 -7.37 -1.34
C LEU A 74 2.74 -6.46 -0.56
N VAL A 75 2.16 -6.96 0.53
CA VAL A 75 1.32 -6.13 1.42
C VAL A 75 2.14 -5.00 2.03
N ASP A 76 3.31 -5.31 2.61
CA ASP A 76 4.20 -4.33 3.23
C ASP A 76 4.65 -3.24 2.24
N GLU A 77 5.02 -3.61 1.01
CA GLU A 77 5.40 -2.66 -0.04
C GLU A 77 4.26 -1.70 -0.43
N GLY A 78 3.03 -2.21 -0.52
CA GLY A 78 1.88 -1.38 -0.86
C GLY A 78 1.47 -0.44 0.27
N VAL A 79 1.46 -0.93 1.49
CA VAL A 79 1.15 -0.12 2.68
C VAL A 79 2.23 0.93 2.94
N THR A 80 3.50 0.56 2.76
CA THR A 80 4.61 1.51 2.86
C THR A 80 4.45 2.65 1.85
N ALA A 81 4.03 2.37 0.62
CA ALA A 81 3.76 3.39 -0.38
C ALA A 81 2.64 4.36 0.06
N LEU A 82 1.54 3.85 0.64
CA LEU A 82 0.47 4.68 1.19
C LEU A 82 0.93 5.52 2.38
N ARG A 83 1.67 4.93 3.31
CA ARG A 83 2.19 5.67 4.48
C ARG A 83 3.15 6.77 4.09
N LEU A 84 4.02 6.54 3.11
CA LEU A 84 4.90 7.58 2.58
C LEU A 84 4.08 8.72 1.98
N ALA A 85 3.03 8.41 1.21
CA ALA A 85 2.13 9.41 0.66
C ALA A 85 1.48 10.26 1.76
N LEU A 86 0.93 9.64 2.79
CA LEU A 86 0.33 10.33 3.92
C LEU A 86 1.34 11.20 4.70
N ARG A 87 2.57 10.71 4.89
CA ARG A 87 3.64 11.48 5.55
C ARG A 87 4.05 12.72 4.76
N GLU A 88 4.16 12.62 3.44
CA GLU A 88 4.50 13.78 2.59
C GLU A 88 3.44 14.87 2.65
N VAL A 89 2.18 14.48 2.72
CA VAL A 89 1.07 15.43 2.88
C VAL A 89 1.12 16.13 4.25
N ARG A 90 1.36 15.38 5.33
CA ARG A 90 1.48 15.93 6.69
C ARG A 90 2.59 16.97 6.83
N ARG A 91 3.61 16.92 5.97
CA ARG A 91 4.73 17.89 5.95
C ARG A 91 4.38 19.23 5.32
N LYS A 92 3.24 19.32 4.64
CA LYS A 92 2.81 20.54 3.95
C LYS A 92 1.73 21.23 4.80
N PRO A 93 2.04 22.35 5.51
CA PRO A 93 1.10 23.01 6.40
C PRO A 93 -0.20 23.45 5.73
N ASP A 94 -0.13 23.75 4.43
CA ASP A 94 -1.25 24.23 3.61
C ASP A 94 -1.84 23.16 2.70
N ALA A 95 -1.57 21.86 2.97
CA ALA A 95 -2.08 20.79 2.12
C ALA A 95 -3.60 20.71 2.20
N HIS A 96 -4.26 21.01 1.11
CA HIS A 96 -5.70 20.79 1.01
C HIS A 96 -6.00 19.29 0.88
N LEU A 97 -7.10 18.85 1.47
CA LEU A 97 -7.58 17.46 1.40
C LEU A 97 -7.59 16.91 -0.05
N ALA A 98 -7.94 17.76 -1.02
CA ALA A 98 -7.94 17.41 -2.43
C ALA A 98 -6.55 17.04 -2.95
N ASP A 99 -5.51 17.73 -2.48
CA ASP A 99 -4.12 17.48 -2.91
C ASP A 99 -3.60 16.18 -2.28
N THR A 100 -4.00 15.91 -1.05
CA THR A 100 -3.75 14.63 -0.39
C THR A 100 -4.30 13.46 -1.23
N VAL A 101 -5.57 13.54 -1.59
CA VAL A 101 -6.23 12.51 -2.39
C VAL A 101 -5.54 12.33 -3.74
N ARG A 102 -5.27 13.43 -4.47
CA ARG A 102 -4.57 13.36 -5.76
C ARG A 102 -3.20 12.71 -5.62
N PHE A 103 -2.43 13.08 -4.60
CA PHE A 103 -1.11 12.50 -4.38
C PHE A 103 -1.17 10.99 -4.09
N VAL A 104 -2.17 10.53 -3.31
CA VAL A 104 -2.41 9.09 -3.12
C VAL A 104 -2.67 8.41 -4.46
N PHE A 105 -3.51 8.97 -5.33
CA PHE A 105 -3.78 8.39 -6.64
C PHE A 105 -2.57 8.42 -7.60
N GLU A 106 -1.67 9.37 -7.48
CA GLU A 106 -0.39 9.36 -8.18
C GLU A 106 0.46 8.15 -7.77
N GLN A 107 0.52 7.82 -6.47
CA GLN A 107 1.20 6.63 -5.98
C GLN A 107 0.52 5.35 -6.47
N VAL A 108 -0.82 5.31 -6.45
CA VAL A 108 -1.60 4.19 -6.99
C VAL A 108 -1.31 3.99 -8.48
N ARG A 109 -1.25 5.06 -9.27
CA ARG A 109 -0.90 5.00 -10.69
C ARG A 109 0.49 4.43 -10.91
N ALA A 110 1.47 4.89 -10.13
CA ALA A 110 2.85 4.43 -10.24
C ALA A 110 3.02 2.94 -9.90
N LYS A 111 2.13 2.38 -9.05
CA LYS A 111 2.19 0.99 -8.59
C LYS A 111 0.85 0.24 -8.82
N ARG A 112 0.20 0.49 -9.96
CA ARG A 112 -1.17 -0.01 -10.25
C ARG A 112 -1.35 -1.51 -10.04
N ALA A 113 -0.40 -2.34 -10.49
CA ALA A 113 -0.46 -3.77 -10.33
C ALA A 113 -0.45 -4.20 -8.86
N LEU A 114 0.37 -3.55 -8.04
CA LEU A 114 0.46 -3.79 -6.60
C LEU A 114 -0.84 -3.41 -5.88
N PHE A 115 -1.40 -2.25 -6.17
CA PHE A 115 -2.68 -1.84 -5.58
C PHE A 115 -3.84 -2.71 -6.07
N GLY A 116 -3.82 -3.14 -7.33
CA GLY A 116 -4.79 -4.11 -7.87
C GLY A 116 -4.74 -5.44 -7.11
N PHE A 117 -3.54 -5.93 -6.82
CA PHE A 117 -3.32 -7.09 -5.99
C PHE A 117 -3.93 -6.90 -4.58
N LEU A 118 -3.59 -5.81 -3.88
CA LEU A 118 -4.10 -5.56 -2.53
C LEU A 118 -5.63 -5.49 -2.47
N ILE A 119 -6.26 -4.78 -3.41
CA ILE A 119 -7.72 -4.65 -3.48
C ILE A 119 -8.38 -6.02 -3.71
N ARG A 120 -7.84 -6.84 -4.61
CA ARG A 120 -8.36 -8.17 -4.89
C ARG A 120 -8.20 -9.10 -3.69
N GLU A 121 -6.99 -9.17 -3.13
CA GLU A 121 -6.66 -10.12 -2.09
C GLU A 121 -7.23 -9.73 -0.71
N ARG A 122 -7.65 -8.48 -0.52
CA ARG A 122 -8.31 -8.02 0.72
C ARG A 122 -9.56 -8.85 1.05
N HIS A 123 -10.28 -9.33 0.03
CA HIS A 123 -11.52 -10.08 0.21
C HIS A 123 -11.43 -11.52 -0.32
N GLY A 124 -10.71 -11.74 -1.42
CA GLY A 124 -10.61 -13.02 -2.12
C GLY A 124 -9.37 -13.84 -1.80
N GLY A 125 -8.37 -13.26 -1.15
CA GLY A 125 -7.09 -13.89 -0.88
C GLY A 125 -7.11 -14.99 0.20
N PRO A 126 -6.00 -15.73 0.37
CA PRO A 126 -5.81 -16.66 1.47
C PRO A 126 -5.94 -15.97 2.83
N ALA A 127 -6.37 -16.71 3.87
CA ALA A 127 -6.60 -16.14 5.19
C ALA A 127 -5.40 -15.35 5.77
N PRO A 128 -4.14 -15.82 5.69
CA PRO A 128 -2.98 -15.06 6.18
C PRO A 128 -2.84 -13.70 5.48
N LEU A 129 -3.06 -13.66 4.16
CA LEU A 129 -2.93 -12.44 3.37
C LEU A 129 -4.05 -11.44 3.68
N ARG A 130 -5.30 -11.91 3.78
CA ARG A 130 -6.43 -11.07 4.21
C ARG A 130 -6.21 -10.45 5.59
N GLN A 131 -5.70 -11.26 6.53
CA GLN A 131 -5.39 -10.80 7.89
C GLN A 131 -4.27 -9.75 7.90
N ALA A 132 -3.20 -9.97 7.13
CA ALA A 132 -2.11 -9.01 7.00
C ALA A 132 -2.63 -7.67 6.45
N ILE A 133 -3.42 -7.69 5.36
CA ILE A 133 -4.03 -6.47 4.80
C ILE A 133 -4.95 -5.79 5.82
N ALA A 134 -5.80 -6.54 6.52
CA ALA A 134 -6.72 -5.98 7.52
C ALA A 134 -5.98 -5.32 8.69
N MET A 135 -4.91 -5.94 9.19
CA MET A 135 -4.06 -5.37 10.25
C MET A 135 -3.42 -4.05 9.82
N GLU A 136 -2.89 -3.99 8.61
CA GLU A 136 -2.28 -2.78 8.07
C GLU A 136 -3.30 -1.66 7.87
N MET A 137 -4.50 -1.98 7.40
CA MET A 137 -5.59 -1.00 7.27
C MET A 137 -6.00 -0.43 8.63
N GLN A 138 -6.08 -1.28 9.68
CA GLN A 138 -6.35 -0.82 11.04
C GLN A 138 -5.25 0.11 11.57
N LEU A 139 -3.98 -0.16 11.25
CA LEU A 139 -2.87 0.73 11.63
C LEU A 139 -3.00 2.11 10.95
N ILE A 140 -3.40 2.16 9.67
CA ILE A 140 -3.66 3.41 8.95
C ILE A 140 -4.82 4.18 9.63
N VAL A 141 -5.91 3.51 9.99
CA VAL A 141 -7.03 4.14 10.73
C VAL A 141 -6.54 4.76 12.04
N ARG A 142 -5.76 4.03 12.83
CA ARG A 142 -5.19 4.55 14.09
C ARG A 142 -4.28 5.76 13.88
N GLU A 143 -3.48 5.77 12.81
CA GLU A 143 -2.65 6.93 12.45
C GLU A 143 -3.52 8.15 12.14
N ILE A 144 -4.64 7.97 11.43
CA ILE A 144 -5.58 9.06 11.12
C ILE A 144 -6.33 9.51 12.37
N VAL A 145 -6.75 8.62 13.26
CA VAL A 145 -7.31 8.99 14.58
C VAL A 145 -6.34 9.90 15.34
N ALA A 146 -5.06 9.52 15.39
CA ALA A 146 -4.03 10.35 16.04
C ALA A 146 -3.82 11.70 15.36
N ASP A 147 -4.05 11.82 14.06
CA ASP A 147 -4.01 13.11 13.35
C ASP A 147 -5.26 13.94 13.66
N LEU A 148 -6.44 13.34 13.60
CA LEU A 148 -7.71 14.02 13.93
C LEU A 148 -7.73 14.53 15.37
N SER A 149 -7.19 13.77 16.33
CA SER A 149 -7.11 14.19 17.74
C SER A 149 -6.24 15.43 18.00
N ARG A 150 -5.45 15.88 17.03
CA ARG A 150 -4.66 17.12 17.10
C ARG A 150 -5.37 18.32 16.49
N VAL A 151 -6.55 18.11 15.93
CA VAL A 151 -7.34 19.18 15.31
C VAL A 151 -8.20 19.86 16.37
N ARG A 152 -7.89 21.09 16.71
CA ARG A 152 -8.60 21.87 17.75
C ARG A 152 -10.14 21.88 17.61
N ALA A 153 -10.63 21.86 16.39
CA ALA A 153 -12.07 21.83 16.14
C ALA A 153 -12.73 20.52 16.59
N LEU A 154 -11.94 19.47 16.89
CA LEU A 154 -12.40 18.15 17.31
C LEU A 154 -12.06 17.83 18.78
N ASP A 155 -11.62 18.81 19.58
CA ASP A 155 -11.21 18.61 20.98
C ASP A 155 -12.33 18.01 21.85
N ASN A 156 -13.59 18.23 21.48
CA ASN A 156 -14.78 17.72 22.21
C ASN A 156 -15.27 16.37 21.67
N TRP A 157 -14.59 15.77 20.70
CA TRP A 157 -14.98 14.48 20.13
C TRP A 157 -14.53 13.34 21.01
N SER A 158 -15.39 12.33 21.18
CA SER A 158 -15.02 11.07 21.81
C SER A 158 -14.08 10.26 20.90
N THR A 159 -13.32 9.35 21.52
CA THR A 159 -12.47 8.42 20.76
C THR A 159 -13.26 7.65 19.70
N THR A 160 -14.48 7.21 20.01
CA THR A 160 -15.37 6.51 19.08
C THR A 160 -15.76 7.36 17.88
N GLU A 161 -16.05 8.66 18.08
CA GLU A 161 -16.37 9.56 16.96
C GLU A 161 -15.16 9.80 16.06
N LEU A 162 -13.96 9.94 16.64
CA LEU A 162 -12.71 10.04 15.88
C LEU A 162 -12.41 8.76 15.09
N GLU A 163 -12.67 7.58 15.69
CA GLU A 163 -12.50 6.28 15.01
C GLU A 163 -13.47 6.14 13.84
N ILE A 164 -14.75 6.50 14.00
CA ILE A 164 -15.74 6.48 12.92
C ILE A 164 -15.34 7.42 11.79
N ALA A 165 -14.91 8.65 12.12
CA ALA A 165 -14.47 9.62 11.12
C ALA A 165 -13.24 9.11 10.34
N ALA A 166 -12.24 8.55 11.03
CA ALA A 166 -11.06 7.97 10.41
C ALA A 166 -11.42 6.79 9.50
N ASP A 167 -12.32 5.91 9.94
CA ASP A 167 -12.77 4.75 9.15
C ASP A 167 -13.51 5.19 7.89
N LEU A 168 -14.38 6.18 7.96
CA LEU A 168 -15.05 6.78 6.80
C LEU A 168 -14.05 7.33 5.78
N LEU A 169 -13.02 8.04 6.24
CA LEU A 169 -11.98 8.59 5.37
C LEU A 169 -11.19 7.47 4.68
N VAL A 170 -10.74 6.47 5.43
CA VAL A 170 -9.96 5.33 4.90
C VAL A 170 -10.80 4.50 3.93
N THR A 171 -12.04 4.19 4.28
CA THR A 171 -12.95 3.41 3.43
C THR A 171 -13.21 4.15 2.11
N THR A 172 -13.51 5.45 2.16
CA THR A 172 -13.76 6.26 0.96
C THR A 172 -12.55 6.26 0.00
N VAL A 173 -11.34 6.44 0.53
CA VAL A 173 -10.12 6.41 -0.30
C VAL A 173 -9.87 5.00 -0.84
N THR A 174 -10.08 3.96 -0.04
CA THR A 174 -9.87 2.56 -0.45
C THR A 174 -10.84 2.17 -1.58
N ASP A 175 -12.12 2.56 -1.48
CA ASP A 175 -13.12 2.33 -2.52
C ASP A 175 -12.78 3.12 -3.79
N GLY A 176 -12.29 4.35 -3.63
CA GLY A 176 -11.76 5.14 -4.73
C GLY A 176 -10.57 4.46 -5.43
N ILE A 177 -9.64 3.88 -4.68
CA ILE A 177 -8.51 3.12 -5.22
C ILE A 177 -9.02 1.88 -5.99
N ALA A 178 -10.00 1.15 -5.44
CA ALA A 178 -10.59 0.01 -6.11
C ALA A 178 -11.23 0.41 -7.45
N ALA A 179 -12.02 1.49 -7.46
CA ALA A 179 -12.60 2.04 -8.67
C ALA A 179 -11.54 2.49 -9.68
N TYR A 180 -10.47 3.14 -9.22
CA TYR A 180 -9.37 3.62 -10.07
C TYR A 180 -8.60 2.48 -10.74
N VAL A 181 -8.30 1.42 -9.98
CA VAL A 181 -7.61 0.24 -10.53
C VAL A 181 -8.44 -0.45 -11.61
N ALA A 182 -9.77 -0.49 -11.45
CA ALA A 182 -10.70 -1.06 -12.41
C ALA A 182 -11.01 -0.14 -13.61
N ALA A 183 -10.74 1.16 -13.50
CA ALA A 183 -11.07 2.16 -14.51
C ALA A 183 -10.18 2.06 -15.75
N SER A 184 -10.77 2.40 -16.91
CA SER A 184 -10.01 2.69 -18.14
C SER A 184 -9.25 4.02 -18.01
N PRO A 185 -8.19 4.25 -18.79
CA PRO A 185 -7.43 5.52 -18.76
C PRO A 185 -8.29 6.78 -18.96
N ARG A 186 -9.42 6.67 -19.65
CA ARG A 186 -10.35 7.79 -19.88
C ARG A 186 -11.19 8.12 -18.64
N GLU A 187 -11.41 7.16 -17.76
CA GLU A 187 -12.25 7.28 -16.57
C GLU A 187 -11.45 7.66 -15.32
N GLU A 188 -10.13 7.49 -15.32
CA GLU A 188 -9.28 7.74 -14.16
C GLU A 188 -9.49 9.12 -13.52
N ALA A 189 -9.52 10.16 -14.34
CA ALA A 189 -9.72 11.53 -13.85
C ALA A 189 -11.07 11.73 -13.17
N ALA A 190 -12.13 11.09 -13.69
CA ALA A 190 -13.47 11.15 -13.12
C ALA A 190 -13.53 10.43 -11.76
N VAL A 191 -12.85 9.28 -11.63
CA VAL A 191 -12.75 8.54 -10.35
C VAL A 191 -12.05 9.39 -9.30
N VAL A 192 -10.91 10.02 -9.65
CA VAL A 192 -10.18 10.90 -8.73
C VAL A 192 -11.05 12.09 -8.30
N ALA A 193 -11.71 12.76 -9.26
CA ALA A 193 -12.59 13.89 -8.96
C ALA A 193 -13.74 13.50 -8.04
N ARG A 194 -14.37 12.33 -8.27
CA ARG A 194 -15.42 11.78 -7.42
C ARG A 194 -14.93 11.53 -6.00
N THR A 195 -13.78 10.87 -5.84
CA THR A 195 -13.21 10.59 -4.52
C THR A 195 -12.86 11.88 -3.77
N VAL A 196 -12.30 12.88 -4.46
CA VAL A 196 -12.06 14.22 -3.87
C VAL A 196 -13.37 14.83 -3.38
N MET A 197 -14.45 14.76 -4.16
CA MET A 197 -15.76 15.29 -3.75
C MET A 197 -16.31 14.55 -2.52
N GLN A 198 -16.25 13.22 -2.50
CA GLN A 198 -16.67 12.42 -1.35
C GLN A 198 -15.89 12.79 -0.09
N MET A 199 -14.58 12.91 -0.19
CA MET A 199 -13.72 13.31 0.92
C MET A 199 -14.03 14.72 1.43
N ARG A 200 -14.35 15.66 0.53
CA ARG A 200 -14.80 17.01 0.91
C ARG A 200 -16.14 16.99 1.65
N LEU A 201 -17.09 16.19 1.19
CA LEU A 201 -18.39 16.03 1.87
C LEU A 201 -18.21 15.45 3.28
N ILE A 202 -17.35 14.44 3.44
CA ILE A 202 -17.02 13.88 4.76
C ILE A 202 -16.36 14.94 5.64
N ALA A 203 -15.37 15.68 5.13
CA ALA A 203 -14.69 16.73 5.90
C ALA A 203 -15.64 17.86 6.33
N LEU A 204 -16.59 18.26 5.47
CA LEU A 204 -17.63 19.22 5.83
C LEU A 204 -18.57 18.66 6.90
N GLY A 205 -18.94 17.38 6.80
CA GLY A 205 -19.74 16.68 7.83
C GLY A 205 -19.00 16.64 9.18
N ILE A 206 -17.72 16.30 9.17
CA ILE A 206 -16.86 16.32 10.38
C ILE A 206 -16.81 17.74 10.97
N GLY A 207 -16.56 18.76 10.15
CA GLY A 207 -16.49 20.15 10.63
C GLY A 207 -17.81 20.74 11.16
N GLY A 208 -18.95 20.18 10.73
CA GLY A 208 -20.29 20.60 11.17
C GLY A 208 -20.92 19.70 12.25
N TRP A 209 -20.26 18.57 12.58
CA TRP A 209 -20.78 17.65 13.58
C TRP A 209 -20.68 18.23 15.00
N VAL A 210 -21.79 18.21 15.72
CA VAL A 210 -21.85 18.58 17.13
C VAL A 210 -22.01 17.29 17.94
N PRO A 211 -21.00 16.88 18.72
CA PRO A 211 -21.10 15.71 19.58
C PRO A 211 -22.30 15.86 20.54
N LYS A 212 -23.07 14.79 20.72
CA LYS A 212 -24.06 14.78 21.79
C LYS A 212 -23.32 14.73 23.12
N ALA A 213 -23.78 15.54 24.08
CA ALA A 213 -23.31 15.41 25.45
C ALA A 213 -23.50 13.95 25.88
N ALA A 214 -22.47 13.34 26.45
CA ALA A 214 -22.60 12.00 27.03
C ALA A 214 -23.62 12.08 28.18
N ASP A 215 -24.71 11.34 28.06
CA ASP A 215 -25.69 11.14 29.13
C ASP A 215 -25.07 10.37 30.31
#